data_5d2a561fdda303b4185ecd533d14d750
#
_entry.id   5d2a561fdda303b4185ecd533d14d750
#
_cell.length_a   1.000
_cell.length_b   1.000
_cell.length_c   1.000
_cell.angle_alpha   90.00
_cell.angle_beta   90.00
_cell.angle_gamma   90.00
#
_symmetry.space_group_name_H-M   'P 1'
#
loop_
_entity.id
_entity.type
_entity.pdbx_description
1 polymer ?
#
loop_
_entity_poly.entity_id
_entity_poly.type
_entity_poly.pdbx_seq_one_letter_code
_entity_poly.pdbx_strand_id
1 'polypeptide(L)'
;KKVLDLEITALKKLRSSINFTFVSAVNLIARCKSKVIICGVGKSYLIASKVSSTMSSVGCPSFAINANECSHGDLGSISKKDLLIIISNSGNTEELKPVIQYANRYKIKLIGITSKKNSILYKASDVKLLIPEVKEAALNIVPTSSTTEQIAMGDCLAVAALNLKKFNK
;
A
#
# COMPACT_ATOMS: atom_id res chain seq x y z
N LYS A 1 -4.27 -1.55 -27.42
CA LYS A 1 -2.96 -2.23 -27.37
C LYS A 1 -1.94 -1.42 -26.59
N LYS A 2 -1.62 -0.15 -26.97
CA LYS A 2 -0.59 0.67 -26.30
C LYS A 2 -0.73 0.78 -24.76
N VAL A 3 -1.96 0.90 -24.22
CA VAL A 3 -2.19 0.94 -22.78
C VAL A 3 -1.77 -0.38 -22.13
N LEU A 4 -2.21 -1.50 -22.67
CA LEU A 4 -1.84 -2.83 -22.18
C LEU A 4 -0.33 -3.07 -22.23
N ASP A 5 0.34 -2.62 -23.31
CA ASP A 5 1.80 -2.76 -23.44
C ASP A 5 2.56 -1.97 -22.36
N LEU A 6 2.06 -0.77 -21.99
CA LEU A 6 2.60 0.02 -20.89
C LEU A 6 2.41 -0.68 -19.54
N GLU A 7 1.21 -1.19 -19.27
CA GLU A 7 0.90 -1.90 -18.03
C GLU A 7 1.68 -3.21 -17.90
N ILE A 8 1.82 -3.98 -18.98
CA ILE A 8 2.68 -5.18 -19.01
C ILE A 8 4.13 -4.81 -18.70
N THR A 9 4.62 -3.69 -19.27
CA THR A 9 5.98 -3.22 -19.02
C THR A 9 6.15 -2.81 -17.56
N ALA A 10 5.16 -2.12 -16.98
CA ALA A 10 5.14 -1.75 -15.58
C ALA A 10 5.20 -2.98 -14.66
N LEU A 11 4.36 -3.99 -14.91
CA LEU A 11 4.35 -5.23 -14.14
C LEU A 11 5.67 -6.01 -14.24
N LYS A 12 6.32 -6.03 -15.41
CA LYS A 12 7.66 -6.64 -15.55
C LYS A 12 8.70 -5.92 -14.70
N LYS A 13 8.68 -4.58 -14.66
CA LYS A 13 9.55 -3.78 -13.80
C LYS A 13 9.26 -4.04 -12.32
N LEU A 14 7.98 -4.06 -11.94
CA LEU A 14 7.55 -4.36 -10.58
C LEU A 14 8.07 -5.73 -10.13
N ARG A 15 7.91 -6.76 -10.95
CA ARG A 15 8.43 -8.10 -10.67
C ARG A 15 9.93 -8.08 -10.38
N SER A 16 10.70 -7.33 -11.16
CA SER A 16 12.16 -7.24 -10.99
C SER A 16 12.57 -6.38 -9.78
N SER A 17 11.67 -5.56 -9.23
CA SER A 17 11.94 -4.71 -8.05
C SER A 17 11.67 -5.41 -6.72
N ILE A 18 11.03 -6.58 -6.72
CA ILE A 18 10.75 -7.36 -5.51
C ILE A 18 12.07 -7.77 -4.86
N ASN A 19 12.22 -7.41 -3.60
CA ASN A 19 13.45 -7.62 -2.84
C ASN A 19 13.15 -7.93 -1.36
N PHE A 20 14.18 -7.87 -0.50
CA PHE A 20 14.07 -8.18 0.91
C PHE A 20 13.05 -7.29 1.68
N THR A 21 12.81 -6.05 1.25
CA THR A 21 11.80 -5.20 1.90
C THR A 21 10.38 -5.74 1.72
N PHE A 22 10.12 -6.42 0.59
CA PHE A 22 8.87 -7.14 0.39
C PHE A 22 8.69 -8.27 1.41
N VAL A 23 9.73 -9.06 1.65
CA VAL A 23 9.70 -10.13 2.67
C VAL A 23 9.43 -9.54 4.06
N SER A 24 10.04 -8.40 4.37
CA SER A 24 9.81 -7.68 5.64
C SER A 24 8.34 -7.24 5.79
N ALA A 25 7.75 -6.72 4.72
CA ALA A 25 6.34 -6.33 4.70
C ALA A 25 5.41 -7.54 4.92
N VAL A 26 5.66 -8.63 4.20
CA VAL A 26 4.88 -9.89 4.35
C VAL A 26 4.95 -10.41 5.78
N ASN A 27 6.14 -10.39 6.40
CA ASN A 27 6.31 -10.80 7.80
C ASN A 27 5.51 -9.92 8.76
N LEU A 28 5.47 -8.59 8.58
CA LEU A 28 4.66 -7.70 9.39
C LEU A 28 3.16 -8.00 9.25
N ILE A 29 2.69 -8.20 8.01
CA ILE A 29 1.28 -8.52 7.72
C ILE A 29 0.90 -9.86 8.36
N ALA A 30 1.70 -10.90 8.14
CA ALA A 30 1.41 -12.25 8.66
C ALA A 30 1.41 -12.32 10.19
N ARG A 31 2.25 -11.51 10.86
CA ARG A 31 2.36 -11.44 12.32
C ARG A 31 1.41 -10.44 12.97
N CYS A 32 0.68 -9.65 12.18
CA CYS A 32 -0.30 -8.70 12.72
C CYS A 32 -1.43 -9.45 13.43
N LYS A 33 -1.59 -9.20 14.73
CA LYS A 33 -2.61 -9.82 15.59
C LYS A 33 -3.89 -8.96 15.72
N SER A 34 -3.90 -7.80 15.09
CA SER A 34 -5.04 -6.90 15.03
C SER A 34 -5.49 -6.74 13.57
N LYS A 35 -5.63 -5.52 13.08
CA LYS A 35 -6.10 -5.23 11.73
C LYS A 35 -4.97 -4.67 10.87
N VAL A 36 -5.03 -4.97 9.57
CA VAL A 36 -4.24 -4.26 8.56
C VAL A 36 -5.10 -3.15 7.99
N ILE A 37 -4.73 -1.92 8.24
CA ILE A 37 -5.44 -0.73 7.74
C ILE A 37 -4.70 -0.23 6.52
N ILE A 38 -5.41 -0.06 5.40
CA ILE A 38 -4.81 0.39 4.16
C ILE A 38 -5.35 1.78 3.82
N CYS A 39 -4.46 2.76 3.70
CA CYS A 39 -4.80 4.15 3.49
C CYS A 39 -4.36 4.66 2.12
N GLY A 40 -5.16 5.52 1.53
CA GLY A 40 -4.87 6.21 0.28
C GLY A 40 -5.78 7.39 0.05
N VAL A 41 -5.56 8.10 -1.06
CA VAL A 41 -6.39 9.23 -1.53
C VAL A 41 -6.81 8.98 -2.98
N GLY A 42 -8.03 9.33 -3.35
CA GLY A 42 -8.52 9.22 -4.71
C GLY A 42 -8.41 7.80 -5.27
N LYS A 43 -7.72 7.62 -6.40
CA LYS A 43 -7.54 6.29 -7.01
C LYS A 43 -6.77 5.33 -6.11
N SER A 44 -5.77 5.83 -5.36
CA SER A 44 -5.03 5.00 -4.38
C SER A 44 -5.93 4.53 -3.23
N TYR A 45 -6.97 5.27 -2.86
CA TYR A 45 -7.97 4.80 -1.90
C TYR A 45 -8.84 3.67 -2.48
N LEU A 46 -9.26 3.75 -3.76
CA LEU A 46 -9.98 2.66 -4.42
C LEU A 46 -9.13 1.38 -4.48
N ILE A 47 -7.82 1.53 -4.73
CA ILE A 47 -6.87 0.42 -4.66
C ILE A 47 -6.75 -0.11 -3.23
N ALA A 48 -6.63 0.76 -2.25
CA ALA A 48 -6.59 0.39 -0.83
C ALA A 48 -7.84 -0.44 -0.44
N SER A 49 -9.03 -0.04 -0.91
CA SER A 49 -10.28 -0.76 -0.70
C SER A 49 -10.25 -2.16 -1.33
N LYS A 50 -9.77 -2.28 -2.58
CA LYS A 50 -9.62 -3.58 -3.24
C LYS A 50 -8.63 -4.48 -2.51
N VAL A 51 -7.48 -3.96 -2.14
CA VAL A 51 -6.42 -4.72 -1.46
C VAL A 51 -6.86 -5.15 -0.06
N SER A 52 -7.56 -4.29 0.69
CA SER A 52 -8.09 -4.64 2.01
C SER A 52 -9.12 -5.77 1.94
N SER A 53 -9.99 -5.76 0.93
CA SER A 53 -10.92 -6.86 0.66
C SER A 53 -10.18 -8.17 0.37
N THR A 54 -9.14 -8.13 -0.46
CA THR A 54 -8.29 -9.29 -0.74
C THR A 54 -7.59 -9.79 0.53
N MET A 55 -7.02 -8.90 1.36
CA MET A 55 -6.40 -9.24 2.65
C MET A 55 -7.38 -9.96 3.58
N SER A 56 -8.61 -9.43 3.69
CA SER A 56 -9.66 -10.05 4.51
C SER A 56 -10.03 -11.44 4.02
N SER A 57 -10.11 -11.65 2.69
CA SER A 57 -10.41 -12.95 2.08
C SER A 57 -9.35 -14.02 2.36
N VAL A 58 -8.12 -13.61 2.69
CA VAL A 58 -7.00 -14.52 3.00
C VAL A 58 -6.70 -14.59 4.52
N GLY A 59 -7.66 -14.22 5.34
CA GLY A 59 -7.54 -14.33 6.81
C GLY A 59 -6.63 -13.26 7.44
N CYS A 60 -6.47 -12.11 6.80
CA CYS A 60 -5.85 -10.92 7.36
C CYS A 60 -6.94 -9.85 7.56
N PRO A 61 -7.58 -9.72 8.76
CA PRO A 61 -8.59 -8.71 8.98
C PRO A 61 -8.11 -7.34 8.53
N SER A 62 -8.82 -6.72 7.59
CA SER A 62 -8.37 -5.49 6.96
C SER A 62 -9.55 -4.62 6.53
N PHE A 63 -9.35 -3.30 6.53
CA PHE A 63 -10.24 -2.34 5.90
C PHE A 63 -9.45 -1.15 5.37
N ALA A 64 -10.07 -0.41 4.46
CA ALA A 64 -9.47 0.78 3.88
C ALA A 64 -10.00 2.05 4.53
N ILE A 65 -9.12 3.06 4.68
CA ILE A 65 -9.49 4.41 5.10
C ILE A 65 -9.08 5.42 4.03
N ASN A 66 -9.91 6.43 3.84
CA ASN A 66 -9.58 7.56 2.98
C ASN A 66 -8.86 8.63 3.81
N ALA A 67 -7.66 9.02 3.39
CA ALA A 67 -6.91 10.02 4.14
C ALA A 67 -7.62 11.38 4.26
N ASN A 68 -8.50 11.72 3.32
CA ASN A 68 -9.33 12.94 3.41
C ASN A 68 -10.22 12.94 4.67
N GLU A 69 -10.78 11.78 5.02
CA GLU A 69 -11.69 11.63 6.17
C GLU A 69 -10.93 11.51 7.50
N CYS A 70 -9.63 11.24 7.44
CA CYS A 70 -8.80 11.09 8.64
C CYS A 70 -8.77 12.37 9.50
N SER A 71 -8.82 13.54 8.88
CA SER A 71 -8.91 14.82 9.61
C SER A 71 -10.26 15.05 10.28
N HIS A 72 -11.28 14.25 9.94
CA HIS A 72 -12.66 14.34 10.43
C HIS A 72 -13.03 13.22 11.42
N GLY A 73 -12.03 12.48 11.93
CA GLY A 73 -12.24 11.50 13.01
C GLY A 73 -11.79 10.08 12.70
N ASP A 74 -11.60 9.69 11.43
CA ASP A 74 -11.26 8.33 11.04
C ASP A 74 -9.92 7.83 11.59
N LEU A 75 -9.00 8.74 11.99
CA LEU A 75 -7.79 8.39 12.73
C LEU A 75 -8.09 7.61 14.02
N GLY A 76 -9.24 7.88 14.66
CA GLY A 76 -9.68 7.16 15.85
C GLY A 76 -9.94 5.67 15.65
N SER A 77 -10.12 5.23 14.41
CA SER A 77 -10.30 3.80 14.06
C SER A 77 -8.99 3.02 14.08
N ILE A 78 -7.84 3.70 14.12
CA ILE A 78 -6.50 3.11 14.08
C ILE A 78 -5.98 2.92 15.51
N SER A 79 -5.65 1.70 15.89
CA SER A 79 -5.09 1.37 17.19
C SER A 79 -3.58 1.11 17.13
N LYS A 80 -2.89 1.18 18.28
CA LYS A 80 -1.45 0.90 18.39
C LYS A 80 -1.07 -0.54 17.99
N LYS A 81 -2.03 -1.46 17.98
CA LYS A 81 -1.80 -2.88 17.64
C LYS A 81 -2.01 -3.17 16.16
N ASP A 82 -2.53 -2.19 15.41
CA ASP A 82 -2.77 -2.32 13.98
C ASP A 82 -1.49 -2.17 13.18
N LEU A 83 -1.52 -2.64 11.95
CA LEU A 83 -0.50 -2.39 10.94
C LEU A 83 -1.09 -1.43 9.91
N LEU A 84 -0.40 -0.33 9.65
CA LEU A 84 -0.82 0.65 8.66
C LEU A 84 -0.04 0.45 7.35
N ILE A 85 -0.74 0.40 6.24
CA ILE A 85 -0.17 0.43 4.90
C ILE A 85 -0.68 1.70 4.22
N ILE A 86 0.22 2.55 3.73
CA ILE A 86 -0.16 3.74 2.96
C ILE A 86 0.28 3.57 1.51
N ILE A 87 -0.65 3.81 0.59
CA ILE A 87 -0.42 3.72 -0.86
C ILE A 87 -0.48 5.13 -1.45
N SER A 88 0.62 5.58 -2.05
CA SER A 88 0.67 6.85 -2.77
C SER A 88 1.81 6.84 -3.78
N ASN A 89 1.51 7.07 -5.05
CA ASN A 89 2.53 7.08 -6.10
C ASN A 89 3.58 8.17 -5.85
N SER A 90 3.17 9.40 -5.56
CA SER A 90 4.08 10.51 -5.25
C SER A 90 4.67 10.40 -3.84
N GLY A 91 3.95 9.79 -2.91
CA GLY A 91 4.30 9.73 -1.49
C GLY A 91 4.34 11.09 -0.77
N ASN A 92 3.86 12.16 -1.42
CA ASN A 92 3.89 13.53 -0.92
C ASN A 92 2.50 14.18 -0.87
N THR A 93 1.45 13.39 -1.00
CA THR A 93 0.06 13.85 -0.93
C THR A 93 -0.20 14.49 0.44
N GLU A 94 -0.70 15.73 0.47
CA GLU A 94 -0.83 16.54 1.70
C GLU A 94 -1.73 15.86 2.73
N GLU A 95 -2.81 15.23 2.30
CA GLU A 95 -3.79 14.56 3.14
C GLU A 95 -3.22 13.35 3.88
N LEU A 96 -2.08 12.82 3.44
CA LEU A 96 -1.40 11.73 4.12
C LEU A 96 -0.58 12.19 5.33
N LYS A 97 -0.23 13.48 5.40
CA LYS A 97 0.62 14.01 6.49
C LYS A 97 0.02 13.75 7.88
N PRO A 98 -1.27 14.04 8.14
CA PRO A 98 -1.89 13.75 9.44
C PRO A 98 -1.84 12.26 9.79
N VAL A 99 -2.07 11.38 8.81
CA VAL A 99 -2.04 9.92 9.02
C VAL A 99 -0.63 9.45 9.36
N ILE A 100 0.38 9.94 8.64
CA ILE A 100 1.80 9.63 8.89
C ILE A 100 2.23 10.14 10.26
N GLN A 101 1.86 11.38 10.62
CA GLN A 101 2.16 11.96 11.92
C GLN A 101 1.51 11.17 13.07
N TYR A 102 0.26 10.74 12.87
CA TYR A 102 -0.46 9.91 13.83
C TYR A 102 0.25 8.57 14.03
N ALA A 103 0.61 7.88 12.96
CA ALA A 103 1.34 6.61 13.01
C ALA A 103 2.66 6.74 13.76
N ASN A 104 3.46 7.79 13.46
CA ASN A 104 4.74 8.04 14.12
C ASN A 104 4.56 8.39 15.60
N ARG A 105 3.60 9.26 15.93
CA ARG A 105 3.32 9.66 17.33
C ARG A 105 2.94 8.47 18.20
N TYR A 106 2.11 7.58 17.68
CA TYR A 106 1.62 6.41 18.42
C TYR A 106 2.45 5.15 18.21
N LYS A 107 3.57 5.26 17.45
CA LYS A 107 4.48 4.14 17.12
C LYS A 107 3.76 2.96 16.47
N ILE A 108 2.79 3.26 15.60
CA ILE A 108 2.08 2.28 14.78
C ILE A 108 3.01 1.88 13.64
N LYS A 109 3.18 0.58 13.41
CA LYS A 109 4.01 0.10 12.31
C LYS A 109 3.45 0.52 10.96
N LEU A 110 4.31 1.14 10.13
CA LEU A 110 3.96 1.74 8.86
C LEU A 110 4.71 1.08 7.71
N ILE A 111 3.96 0.57 6.73
CA ILE A 111 4.46 0.15 5.42
C ILE A 111 4.07 1.24 4.42
N GLY A 112 5.03 1.81 3.71
CA GLY A 112 4.78 2.78 2.64
C GLY A 112 4.99 2.17 1.27
N ILE A 113 4.00 2.29 0.39
CA ILE A 113 4.08 1.91 -1.04
C ILE A 113 4.11 3.18 -1.86
N THR A 114 5.24 3.47 -2.49
CA THR A 114 5.44 4.71 -3.29
C THR A 114 6.49 4.49 -4.38
N SER A 115 6.49 5.33 -5.42
CA SER A 115 7.53 5.32 -6.45
C SER A 115 8.68 6.30 -6.15
N LYS A 116 8.60 7.12 -5.08
CA LYS A 116 9.55 8.22 -4.83
C LYS A 116 10.31 8.05 -3.53
N LYS A 117 11.63 7.73 -3.62
CA LYS A 117 12.55 7.58 -2.47
C LYS A 117 12.64 8.82 -1.57
N ASN A 118 12.47 10.00 -2.12
CA ASN A 118 12.61 11.26 -1.38
C ASN A 118 11.30 11.76 -0.78
N SER A 119 10.20 11.01 -0.95
CA SER A 119 8.89 11.39 -0.44
C SER A 119 8.80 11.31 1.09
N ILE A 120 7.85 12.07 1.64
CA ILE A 120 7.53 12.06 3.07
C ILE A 120 7.12 10.64 3.50
N LEU A 121 6.27 9.97 2.72
CA LEU A 121 5.82 8.61 3.00
C LEU A 121 7.01 7.64 3.08
N TYR A 122 7.91 7.67 2.09
CA TYR A 122 9.06 6.78 2.06
C TYR A 122 9.95 6.98 3.29
N LYS A 123 10.24 8.24 3.64
CA LYS A 123 11.10 8.57 4.80
C LYS A 123 10.50 8.14 6.11
N ALA A 124 9.20 8.30 6.27
CA ALA A 124 8.47 8.02 7.51
C ALA A 124 8.16 6.53 7.75
N SER A 125 8.20 5.71 6.71
CA SER A 125 7.81 4.29 6.79
C SER A 125 8.87 3.43 7.48
N ASP A 126 8.43 2.47 8.31
CA ASP A 126 9.29 1.42 8.88
C ASP A 126 9.73 0.43 7.79
N VAL A 127 8.79 0.04 6.91
CA VAL A 127 9.08 -0.78 5.73
C VAL A 127 8.71 -0.02 4.46
N LYS A 128 9.66 0.06 3.54
CA LYS A 128 9.63 0.91 2.35
C LYS A 128 9.51 0.06 1.10
N LEU A 129 8.31 -0.06 0.55
CA LEU A 129 8.07 -0.72 -0.71
C LEU A 129 8.15 0.29 -1.85
N LEU A 130 9.31 0.33 -2.49
CA LEU A 130 9.53 1.20 -3.63
C LEU A 130 9.06 0.48 -4.90
N ILE A 131 7.96 0.97 -5.48
CA ILE A 131 7.51 0.53 -6.81
C ILE A 131 8.25 1.32 -7.90
N PRO A 132 8.45 0.75 -9.10
CA PRO A 132 9.11 1.44 -10.19
C PRO A 132 8.40 2.73 -10.63
N GLU A 133 9.17 3.68 -11.13
CA GLU A 133 8.60 4.80 -11.89
C GLU A 133 8.25 4.32 -13.30
N VAL A 134 7.00 4.54 -13.69
CA VAL A 134 6.46 4.05 -14.96
C VAL A 134 5.78 5.18 -15.73
N LYS A 135 5.67 4.99 -17.05
CA LYS A 135 4.89 5.88 -17.90
C LYS A 135 3.42 5.54 -17.78
N GLU A 136 2.61 6.57 -17.57
CA GLU A 136 1.16 6.44 -17.63
C GLU A 136 0.66 6.52 -19.07
N ALA A 137 -0.49 5.93 -19.33
CA ALA A 137 -1.19 6.16 -20.59
C ALA A 137 -1.68 7.61 -20.70
N ALA A 138 -2.18 8.00 -21.89
CA ALA A 138 -2.75 9.33 -22.13
C ALA A 138 -1.83 10.48 -21.66
N LEU A 139 -0.56 10.48 -22.13
CA LEU A 139 0.42 11.55 -21.86
C LEU A 139 0.69 11.82 -20.37
N ASN A 140 0.59 10.80 -19.53
CA ASN A 140 0.72 10.88 -18.07
C ASN A 140 -0.39 11.69 -17.37
N ILE A 141 -1.52 11.93 -18.01
CA ILE A 141 -2.64 12.67 -17.40
C ILE A 141 -3.46 11.79 -16.46
N VAL A 142 -3.63 10.51 -16.81
CA VAL A 142 -4.47 9.58 -16.06
C VAL A 142 -3.64 8.44 -15.49
N PRO A 143 -3.67 8.20 -14.17
CA PRO A 143 -3.04 7.03 -13.56
C PRO A 143 -3.62 5.73 -14.13
N THR A 144 -2.74 4.90 -14.69
CA THR A 144 -3.03 3.60 -15.30
C THR A 144 -1.98 2.59 -14.87
N SER A 145 -0.78 2.68 -15.41
CA SER A 145 0.34 1.76 -15.11
C SER A 145 0.70 1.78 -13.62
N SER A 146 0.78 2.95 -12.99
CA SER A 146 1.08 3.05 -11.56
C SER A 146 -0.02 2.44 -10.68
N THR A 147 -1.29 2.58 -11.07
CA THR A 147 -2.40 1.95 -10.35
C THR A 147 -2.39 0.44 -10.51
N THR A 148 -2.05 -0.06 -11.68
CA THR A 148 -1.87 -1.49 -11.96
C THR A 148 -0.73 -2.09 -11.11
N GLU A 149 0.41 -1.39 -10.97
CA GLU A 149 1.48 -1.82 -10.07
C GLU A 149 1.06 -1.84 -8.60
N GLN A 150 0.32 -0.84 -8.15
CA GLN A 150 -0.15 -0.77 -6.75
C GLN A 150 -1.10 -1.92 -6.42
N ILE A 151 -2.04 -2.25 -7.32
CA ILE A 151 -2.94 -3.40 -7.17
C ILE A 151 -2.12 -4.70 -7.12
N ALA A 152 -1.23 -4.90 -8.09
CA ALA A 152 -0.42 -6.11 -8.17
C ALA A 152 0.47 -6.28 -6.93
N MET A 153 1.11 -5.21 -6.42
CA MET A 153 1.87 -5.24 -5.18
C MET A 153 0.99 -5.66 -4.00
N GLY A 154 -0.21 -5.10 -3.88
CA GLY A 154 -1.17 -5.45 -2.83
C GLY A 154 -1.59 -6.92 -2.88
N ASP A 155 -1.87 -7.45 -4.06
CA ASP A 155 -2.22 -8.86 -4.25
C ASP A 155 -1.06 -9.79 -3.90
N CYS A 156 0.17 -9.43 -4.32
CA CYS A 156 1.37 -10.17 -3.95
C CYS A 156 1.55 -10.22 -2.42
N LEU A 157 1.35 -9.11 -1.72
CA LEU A 157 1.43 -9.05 -0.25
C LEU A 157 0.39 -9.95 0.40
N ALA A 158 -0.87 -9.91 -0.07
CA ALA A 158 -1.96 -10.70 0.48
C ALA A 158 -1.71 -12.20 0.30
N VAL A 159 -1.35 -12.63 -0.90
CA VAL A 159 -1.10 -14.05 -1.21
C VAL A 159 0.15 -14.55 -0.48
N ALA A 160 1.22 -13.76 -0.41
CA ALA A 160 2.42 -14.14 0.32
C ALA A 160 2.14 -14.26 1.84
N ALA A 161 1.33 -13.36 2.41
CA ALA A 161 0.93 -13.44 3.81
C ALA A 161 0.06 -14.68 4.10
N LEU A 162 -0.86 -15.04 3.20
CA LEU A 162 -1.64 -16.29 3.26
C LEU A 162 -0.70 -17.51 3.36
N ASN A 163 0.26 -17.59 2.44
CA ASN A 163 1.21 -18.71 2.40
C ASN A 163 2.03 -18.80 3.70
N LEU A 164 2.48 -17.65 4.22
CA LEU A 164 3.26 -17.62 5.46
C LEU A 164 2.43 -17.99 6.70
N LYS A 165 1.15 -17.62 6.72
CA LYS A 165 0.23 -18.00 7.82
C LYS A 165 -0.16 -19.48 7.80
N LYS A 166 0.21 -20.23 6.75
CA LYS A 166 -0.23 -21.62 6.52
C LYS A 166 -1.75 -21.73 6.62
N PHE A 167 -2.46 -20.80 6.03
CA PHE A 167 -3.91 -20.80 5.98
C PHE A 167 -4.36 -21.95 5.07
N ASN A 168 -4.59 -23.12 5.67
CA ASN A 168 -5.25 -24.26 5.01
C ASN A 168 -6.76 -24.01 5.04
N LYS A 169 -7.39 -24.10 3.89
CA LYS A 169 -8.85 -24.20 3.79
C LYS A 169 -9.36 -25.47 4.43
#